data_6e31cd06befb6cf7748343828d6094b2
#
_entry.id   6e31cd06befb6cf7748343828d6094b2
#
_cell.length_a   1.000
_cell.length_b   1.000
_cell.length_c   1.000
_cell.angle_alpha   90.00
_cell.angle_beta   90.00
_cell.angle_gamma   90.00
#
_symmetry.space_group_name_H-M   'P 1'
#
loop_
_entity.id
_entity.type
_entity.pdbx_description
1 polymer ?
#
loop_
_entity_poly.entity_id
_entity_poly.type
_entity_poly.pdbx_seq_one_letter_code
_entity_poly.pdbx_strand_id
1 'polypeptide(L)'
;MTDVAKATGADMVATVGEFPDGRKTMQMDYDMNLDMDTMKYDMSFDVNYEGKKYDLGTVYYSLADGVVVTTDTLLGAYQLAGAVEEKNDSYLFTEAFARDFKAALGQQKYITLISAEDMTGVDMEGVSMSGLQDAVFTFYEDVFKGFETGMVKKISGGYAIQADGQQVAQLMINMLDFIGKNPEQVLNATEAYMMTVMDSMNASAEDKSQIKEGFAELKASEQDFVDGASDLSAMLKEIVKEPSISMVLNSFKYNAEVKQLAEGFRSTEVYDVTHNGKRVAKITTDSTMMSSNEIVTIPKGGMTLEELQNQMARLENKYNPVVGVTVTWGWGGDNEASLEANRKEGSAVFGGNYDYTDLVVKNGRAYLPLRDICDMLGEDVGWEKTTKTSYVMQNGKRVNMNVLLQDGKAFVGVRAFEQLGYTVTYTPLEDEKMVEIMK
;
A
#
# COMPACT_ATOMS: atom_id res chain seq x y z
N MET A 1 -13.24 28.26 11.81
CA MET A 1 -13.94 27.68 10.65
C MET A 1 -14.13 26.20 10.94
N THR A 2 -15.26 25.88 11.53
CA THR A 2 -15.63 24.52 11.91
C THR A 2 -16.67 24.07 10.90
N ASP A 3 -16.25 23.72 9.72
CA ASP A 3 -17.19 23.25 8.72
C ASP A 3 -16.70 21.91 8.16
N VAL A 4 -17.45 20.88 8.52
CA VAL A 4 -17.38 19.57 7.89
C VAL A 4 -17.47 19.78 6.38
N ALA A 5 -16.42 19.44 5.68
CA ALA A 5 -16.41 19.53 4.23
C ALA A 5 -16.91 18.20 3.67
N LYS A 6 -17.99 18.26 2.90
CA LYS A 6 -18.50 17.13 2.14
C LYS A 6 -18.03 17.22 0.71
N ALA A 7 -17.30 16.23 0.23
CA ALA A 7 -17.05 16.03 -1.18
C ALA A 7 -18.17 15.14 -1.73
N THR A 8 -19.07 15.72 -2.51
CA THR A 8 -20.13 14.99 -3.22
C THR A 8 -19.80 14.93 -4.68
N GLY A 9 -19.67 13.72 -5.17
CA GLY A 9 -19.53 13.42 -6.60
C GLY A 9 -18.26 13.95 -7.24
N ALA A 10 -17.25 13.09 -7.36
CA ALA A 10 -16.17 13.35 -8.28
C ALA A 10 -16.25 12.32 -9.41
N ASP A 11 -16.51 12.81 -10.62
CA ASP A 11 -16.39 12.00 -11.81
C ASP A 11 -14.91 11.97 -12.20
N MET A 12 -14.22 10.87 -11.92
CA MET A 12 -12.88 10.66 -12.43
C MET A 12 -12.97 9.87 -13.72
N VAL A 13 -12.82 10.54 -14.86
CA VAL A 13 -12.70 9.87 -16.16
C VAL A 13 -11.22 9.63 -16.45
N ALA A 14 -10.76 8.43 -16.20
CA ALA A 14 -9.45 7.98 -16.65
C ALA A 14 -9.60 7.39 -18.06
N THR A 15 -9.16 8.13 -19.08
CA THR A 15 -8.96 7.58 -20.42
C THR A 15 -7.54 7.09 -20.49
N VAL A 16 -7.31 5.82 -20.22
CA VAL A 16 -6.02 5.17 -20.45
C VAL A 16 -5.88 4.95 -21.95
N GLY A 17 -4.82 5.51 -22.50
CA GLY A 17 -4.54 5.81 -23.87
C GLY A 17 -4.78 4.78 -24.95
N GLU A 18 -4.55 5.21 -26.20
CA GLU A 18 -4.50 4.33 -27.37
C GLU A 18 -3.33 3.33 -27.21
N PHE A 19 -3.65 2.18 -26.60
CA PHE A 19 -2.87 0.98 -26.88
C PHE A 19 -3.16 0.56 -28.34
N PRO A 20 -2.26 -0.17 -28.99
CA PRO A 20 -2.44 -0.58 -30.39
C PRO A 20 -3.80 -1.22 -30.71
N ASP A 21 -4.53 -1.71 -29.72
CA ASP A 21 -5.75 -2.49 -29.82
C ASP A 21 -7.06 -1.75 -29.46
N GLY A 22 -7.00 -0.43 -29.29
CA GLY A 22 -8.20 0.36 -29.02
C GLY A 22 -8.17 1.20 -27.73
N ARG A 23 -9.12 2.11 -27.60
CA ARG A 23 -9.29 2.98 -26.42
C ARG A 23 -10.04 2.21 -25.34
N LYS A 24 -9.42 2.05 -24.19
CA LYS A 24 -10.14 1.64 -22.98
C LYS A 24 -10.47 2.89 -22.15
N THR A 25 -11.73 3.10 -21.86
CA THR A 25 -12.20 4.19 -21.01
C THR A 25 -12.73 3.60 -19.72
N MET A 26 -12.22 4.09 -18.60
CA MET A 26 -12.74 3.78 -17.28
C MET A 26 -13.24 5.09 -16.65
N GLN A 27 -14.46 5.09 -16.17
CA GLN A 27 -15.01 6.18 -15.37
C GLN A 27 -15.16 5.67 -13.94
N MET A 28 -14.69 6.46 -12.99
CA MET A 28 -14.86 6.20 -11.56
C MET A 28 -15.69 7.35 -10.98
N ASP A 29 -16.82 7.01 -10.40
CA ASP A 29 -17.64 7.92 -9.61
C ASP A 29 -17.38 7.62 -8.14
N TYR A 30 -17.15 8.63 -7.31
CA TYR A 30 -17.04 8.45 -5.88
C TYR A 30 -17.84 9.51 -5.12
N ASP A 31 -18.36 9.12 -3.97
CA ASP A 31 -19.03 10.01 -3.01
C ASP A 31 -18.30 9.87 -1.67
N MET A 32 -17.87 10.98 -1.09
CA MET A 32 -17.09 11.00 0.15
C MET A 32 -17.72 11.95 1.17
N ASN A 33 -17.93 11.45 2.37
CA ASN A 33 -18.21 12.26 3.55
C ASN A 33 -16.96 12.33 4.42
N LEU A 34 -16.55 13.53 4.80
CA LEU A 34 -15.37 13.76 5.62
C LEU A 34 -15.76 14.63 6.83
N ASP A 35 -15.52 14.08 8.01
CA ASP A 35 -15.56 14.81 9.27
C ASP A 35 -14.13 15.26 9.61
N MET A 36 -13.86 16.54 9.42
CA MET A 36 -12.52 17.13 9.63
C MET A 36 -12.15 17.20 11.11
N ASP A 37 -13.13 17.31 12.02
CA ASP A 37 -12.86 17.43 13.46
C ASP A 37 -12.40 16.09 14.05
N THR A 38 -12.97 14.99 13.60
CA THR A 38 -12.64 13.63 14.07
C THR A 38 -11.80 12.85 13.10
N MET A 39 -11.46 13.41 11.93
CA MET A 39 -10.72 12.74 10.83
C MET A 39 -11.35 11.40 10.46
N LYS A 40 -12.68 11.37 10.42
CA LYS A 40 -13.43 10.22 9.93
C LYS A 40 -13.90 10.50 8.52
N TYR A 41 -13.80 9.50 7.67
CA TYR A 41 -14.47 9.57 6.38
C TYR A 41 -15.09 8.22 5.99
N ASP A 42 -16.11 8.30 5.18
CA ASP A 42 -16.57 7.20 4.34
C ASP A 42 -16.46 7.62 2.88
N MET A 43 -16.12 6.67 2.03
CA MET A 43 -15.98 6.88 0.59
C MET A 43 -16.55 5.69 -0.16
N SER A 44 -17.56 5.93 -0.96
CA SER A 44 -18.20 4.94 -1.83
C SER A 44 -17.71 5.10 -3.25
N PHE A 45 -17.52 4.00 -3.96
CA PHE A 45 -16.98 4.00 -5.31
C PHE A 45 -17.86 3.18 -6.26
N ASP A 46 -18.04 3.72 -7.43
CA ASP A 46 -18.57 3.03 -8.59
C ASP A 46 -17.58 3.13 -9.76
N VAL A 47 -17.41 2.07 -10.51
CA VAL A 47 -16.59 2.08 -11.73
C VAL A 47 -17.44 1.67 -12.91
N ASN A 48 -17.45 2.49 -13.96
CA ASN A 48 -17.98 2.13 -15.26
C ASN A 48 -16.81 1.75 -16.18
N TYR A 49 -16.76 0.49 -16.56
CA TYR A 49 -15.78 -0.05 -17.50
C TYR A 49 -16.51 -0.69 -18.68
N GLU A 50 -16.22 -0.19 -19.89
CA GLU A 50 -16.87 -0.64 -21.13
C GLU A 50 -18.41 -0.63 -21.08
N GLY A 51 -18.99 0.37 -20.42
CA GLY A 51 -20.45 0.55 -20.30
C GLY A 51 -21.11 -0.34 -19.25
N LYS A 52 -20.35 -1.12 -18.50
CA LYS A 52 -20.85 -1.89 -17.37
C LYS A 52 -20.41 -1.24 -16.06
N LYS A 53 -21.38 -1.03 -15.16
CA LYS A 53 -21.16 -0.46 -13.83
C LYS A 53 -20.76 -1.56 -12.83
N TYR A 54 -19.71 -1.31 -12.06
CA TYR A 54 -19.23 -2.13 -10.95
C TYR A 54 -19.30 -1.30 -9.68
N ASP A 55 -20.07 -1.76 -8.72
CA ASP A 55 -20.12 -1.19 -7.37
C ASP A 55 -18.89 -1.70 -6.59
N LEU A 56 -18.02 -0.79 -6.20
CA LEU A 56 -16.83 -1.09 -5.38
C LEU A 56 -17.08 -0.84 -3.89
N GLY A 57 -18.34 -0.68 -3.49
CA GLY A 57 -18.74 -0.55 -2.10
C GLY A 57 -18.17 0.71 -1.42
N THR A 58 -18.02 0.62 -0.11
CA THR A 58 -17.63 1.76 0.73
C THR A 58 -16.42 1.42 1.59
N VAL A 59 -15.48 2.34 1.63
CA VAL A 59 -14.33 2.36 2.54
C VAL A 59 -14.62 3.36 3.67
N TYR A 60 -14.43 2.93 4.90
CA TYR A 60 -14.53 3.75 6.10
C TYR A 60 -13.15 3.88 6.73
N TYR A 61 -12.82 5.07 7.17
CA TYR A 61 -11.54 5.35 7.82
C TYR A 61 -11.73 6.19 9.06
N SER A 62 -10.99 5.85 10.10
CA SER A 62 -10.81 6.67 11.30
C SER A 62 -9.49 6.31 11.95
N LEU A 63 -8.75 7.30 12.40
CA LEU A 63 -7.56 7.05 13.22
C LEU A 63 -7.88 6.29 14.50
N ALA A 64 -9.05 6.53 15.09
CA ALA A 64 -9.48 5.90 16.34
C ALA A 64 -10.13 4.51 16.15
N ASP A 65 -10.71 4.24 14.98
CA ASP A 65 -11.48 3.02 14.74
C ASP A 65 -10.84 2.11 13.68
N GLY A 66 -9.83 2.59 12.92
CA GLY A 66 -9.12 1.82 11.89
C GLY A 66 -9.69 1.99 10.49
N VAL A 67 -9.46 0.99 9.63
CA VAL A 67 -9.94 0.93 8.24
C VAL A 67 -10.91 -0.23 8.09
N VAL A 68 -12.14 0.10 7.70
CA VAL A 68 -13.21 -0.88 7.47
C VAL A 68 -13.71 -0.74 6.04
N VAL A 69 -13.96 -1.85 5.37
CA VAL A 69 -14.55 -1.86 4.02
C VAL A 69 -15.83 -2.70 4.01
N THR A 70 -16.72 -2.41 3.06
CA THR A 70 -17.85 -3.32 2.80
C THR A 70 -17.35 -4.57 2.07
N THR A 71 -18.02 -5.69 2.22
CA THR A 71 -17.73 -6.91 1.44
C THR A 71 -17.97 -6.69 -0.06
N ASP A 72 -18.84 -5.75 -0.43
CA ASP A 72 -19.10 -5.36 -1.81
C ASP A 72 -17.83 -4.76 -2.45
N THR A 73 -16.95 -4.13 -1.67
CA THR A 73 -15.66 -3.62 -2.15
C THR A 73 -14.80 -4.75 -2.74
N LEU A 74 -14.69 -5.87 -2.04
CA LEU A 74 -13.92 -7.02 -2.53
C LEU A 74 -14.62 -7.72 -3.70
N LEU A 75 -15.94 -7.85 -3.64
CA LEU A 75 -16.72 -8.49 -4.71
C LEU A 75 -16.69 -7.65 -5.98
N GLY A 76 -16.88 -6.34 -5.87
CA GLY A 76 -16.81 -5.41 -7.00
C GLY A 76 -15.43 -5.34 -7.62
N ALA A 77 -14.37 -5.25 -6.80
CA ALA A 77 -12.99 -5.27 -7.26
C ALA A 77 -12.66 -6.58 -8.00
N TYR A 78 -13.08 -7.72 -7.46
CA TYR A 78 -12.92 -9.02 -8.11
C TYR A 78 -13.64 -9.08 -9.48
N GLN A 79 -14.89 -8.60 -9.54
CA GLN A 79 -15.66 -8.57 -10.79
C GLN A 79 -15.04 -7.63 -11.84
N LEU A 80 -14.55 -6.47 -11.40
CA LEU A 80 -13.86 -5.51 -12.27
C LEU A 80 -12.55 -6.11 -12.79
N ALA A 81 -11.74 -6.73 -11.92
CA ALA A 81 -10.51 -7.41 -12.34
C ALA A 81 -10.77 -8.47 -13.41
N GLY A 82 -11.80 -9.30 -13.24
CA GLY A 82 -12.20 -10.30 -14.24
C GLY A 82 -12.69 -9.70 -15.57
N ALA A 83 -13.19 -8.46 -15.54
CA ALA A 83 -13.61 -7.77 -16.76
C ALA A 83 -12.44 -7.09 -17.48
N VAL A 84 -11.43 -6.60 -16.73
CA VAL A 84 -10.23 -5.96 -17.29
C VAL A 84 -9.27 -6.99 -17.88
N GLU A 85 -9.12 -8.14 -17.24
CA GLU A 85 -8.26 -9.23 -17.67
C GLU A 85 -8.96 -10.15 -18.70
N GLU A 86 -9.38 -9.59 -19.83
CA GLU A 86 -9.99 -10.37 -20.90
C GLU A 86 -9.14 -11.60 -21.28
N LYS A 87 -9.72 -12.81 -21.15
CA LYS A 87 -9.15 -14.10 -21.57
C LYS A 87 -7.98 -14.63 -20.72
N ASN A 88 -7.99 -14.41 -19.42
CA ASN A 88 -7.08 -15.10 -18.55
C ASN A 88 -7.67 -16.50 -18.22
N ASP A 89 -6.95 -17.57 -18.59
CA ASP A 89 -7.32 -18.95 -18.23
C ASP A 89 -7.11 -19.25 -16.72
N SER A 90 -6.88 -18.21 -15.91
CA SER A 90 -6.68 -18.34 -14.47
C SER A 90 -7.92 -18.90 -13.77
N TYR A 91 -7.68 -19.84 -12.85
CA TYR A 91 -8.71 -20.38 -11.97
C TYR A 91 -9.51 -19.30 -11.23
N LEU A 92 -8.90 -18.12 -10.99
CA LEU A 92 -9.50 -16.99 -10.29
C LEU A 92 -10.79 -16.50 -10.95
N PHE A 93 -10.89 -16.54 -12.27
CA PHE A 93 -12.04 -16.01 -13.01
C PHE A 93 -13.04 -17.08 -13.44
N THR A 94 -12.94 -18.29 -12.87
CA THR A 94 -13.94 -19.34 -13.09
C THR A 94 -15.23 -19.08 -12.30
N GLU A 95 -16.38 -19.50 -12.85
CA GLU A 95 -17.67 -19.41 -12.13
C GLU A 95 -17.64 -20.15 -10.76
N ALA A 96 -16.90 -21.25 -10.70
CA ALA A 96 -16.75 -22.03 -9.48
C ALA A 96 -16.00 -21.24 -8.39
N PHE A 97 -14.90 -20.61 -8.75
CA PHE A 97 -14.16 -19.74 -7.84
C PHE A 97 -14.99 -18.54 -7.41
N ALA A 98 -15.64 -17.84 -8.36
CA ALA A 98 -16.50 -16.68 -8.06
C ALA A 98 -17.59 -17.00 -7.04
N ARG A 99 -18.26 -18.15 -7.22
CA ARG A 99 -19.30 -18.63 -6.28
C ARG A 99 -18.70 -18.88 -4.89
N ASP A 100 -17.58 -19.56 -4.83
CA ASP A 100 -16.96 -19.95 -3.56
C ASP A 100 -16.28 -18.75 -2.87
N PHE A 101 -15.73 -17.80 -3.63
CA PHE A 101 -15.25 -16.53 -3.12
C PHE A 101 -16.37 -15.73 -2.44
N LYS A 102 -17.51 -15.59 -3.11
CA LYS A 102 -18.70 -14.96 -2.52
C LYS A 102 -19.18 -15.69 -1.27
N ALA A 103 -19.13 -17.03 -1.28
CA ALA A 103 -19.52 -17.83 -0.11
C ALA A 103 -18.53 -17.69 1.05
N ALA A 104 -17.23 -17.54 0.78
CA ALA A 104 -16.19 -17.35 1.79
C ALA A 104 -16.33 -16.00 2.52
N LEU A 105 -16.75 -14.94 1.84
CA LEU A 105 -17.09 -13.67 2.46
C LEU A 105 -18.33 -13.76 3.37
N GLY A 106 -19.12 -14.82 3.18
CA GLY A 106 -20.28 -15.15 4.02
C GLY A 106 -21.39 -14.09 3.96
N GLN A 107 -22.05 -13.91 5.12
CA GLN A 107 -23.09 -12.86 5.28
C GLN A 107 -22.54 -11.62 6.00
N GLN A 108 -21.22 -11.53 6.14
CA GLN A 108 -20.59 -10.36 6.74
C GLN A 108 -20.75 -9.16 5.81
N LYS A 109 -21.16 -8.05 6.40
CA LYS A 109 -21.34 -6.81 5.65
C LYS A 109 -20.04 -6.00 5.58
N TYR A 110 -19.18 -6.19 6.57
CA TYR A 110 -17.97 -5.39 6.76
C TYR A 110 -16.75 -6.26 7.00
N ILE A 111 -15.59 -5.71 6.65
CA ILE A 111 -14.29 -6.31 6.86
C ILE A 111 -13.40 -5.23 7.46
N THR A 112 -12.81 -5.50 8.62
CA THR A 112 -11.79 -4.65 9.24
C THR A 112 -10.43 -5.01 8.65
N LEU A 113 -9.89 -4.14 7.81
CA LEU A 113 -8.58 -4.33 7.18
C LEU A 113 -7.43 -3.95 8.11
N ILE A 114 -7.62 -2.88 8.89
CA ILE A 114 -6.65 -2.41 9.87
C ILE A 114 -7.44 -2.08 11.12
N SER A 115 -7.08 -2.68 12.24
CA SER A 115 -7.72 -2.36 13.52
C SER A 115 -7.19 -1.04 14.09
N ALA A 116 -7.93 -0.46 15.02
CA ALA A 116 -7.46 0.70 15.77
C ALA A 116 -6.13 0.42 16.48
N GLU A 117 -5.95 -0.77 17.04
CA GLU A 117 -4.73 -1.19 17.74
C GLU A 117 -3.52 -1.24 16.79
N ASP A 118 -3.72 -1.67 15.55
CA ASP A 118 -2.66 -1.76 14.55
C ASP A 118 -2.29 -0.39 13.95
N MET A 119 -3.22 0.57 13.94
CA MET A 119 -2.96 1.92 13.46
C MET A 119 -2.18 2.77 14.46
N THR A 120 -2.33 2.50 15.73
CA THR A 120 -1.83 3.35 16.80
C THR A 120 -0.69 2.71 17.57
N GLY A 121 0.53 2.78 17.04
CA GLY A 121 1.71 2.77 17.91
C GLY A 121 1.87 4.06 18.70
N VAL A 122 0.96 5.02 18.54
CA VAL A 122 0.90 6.33 19.19
C VAL A 122 -0.48 6.48 19.81
N ASP A 123 -0.52 6.76 21.11
CA ASP A 123 -1.75 7.13 21.80
C ASP A 123 -2.29 8.45 21.21
N MET A 124 -3.35 8.35 20.43
CA MET A 124 -4.01 9.48 19.77
C MET A 124 -5.13 10.07 20.62
N GLU A 125 -5.32 9.57 21.86
CA GLU A 125 -6.31 10.13 22.78
C GLU A 125 -5.92 11.56 23.17
N GLY A 126 -6.76 12.51 22.81
CA GLY A 126 -6.54 13.93 23.07
C GLY A 126 -5.77 14.70 21.98
N VAL A 127 -5.42 14.07 20.87
CA VAL A 127 -4.80 14.77 19.73
C VAL A 127 -5.84 15.65 19.01
N SER A 128 -5.55 16.94 18.89
CA SER A 128 -6.39 17.87 18.13
C SER A 128 -6.06 17.81 16.64
N MET A 129 -6.87 17.07 15.89
CA MET A 129 -6.66 16.92 14.44
C MET A 129 -6.91 18.22 13.67
N SER A 130 -7.89 19.02 14.08
CA SER A 130 -8.10 20.36 13.51
C SER A 130 -6.91 21.29 13.76
N GLY A 131 -6.31 21.20 14.95
CA GLY A 131 -5.09 21.95 15.27
C GLY A 131 -3.90 21.55 14.41
N LEU A 132 -3.75 20.25 14.10
CA LEU A 132 -2.70 19.77 13.19
C LEU A 132 -2.92 20.25 11.75
N GLN A 133 -4.16 20.28 11.28
CA GLN A 133 -4.48 20.76 9.95
C GLN A 133 -4.20 22.25 9.80
N ASP A 134 -4.64 23.06 10.77
CA ASP A 134 -4.34 24.49 10.80
C ASP A 134 -2.82 24.74 10.86
N ALA A 135 -2.08 23.89 11.59
CA ALA A 135 -0.62 23.95 11.64
C ALA A 135 0.02 23.68 10.26
N VAL A 136 -0.49 22.71 9.50
CA VAL A 136 0.00 22.41 8.14
C VAL A 136 -0.21 23.62 7.22
N PHE A 137 -1.40 24.22 7.21
CA PHE A 137 -1.67 25.40 6.39
C PHE A 137 -0.80 26.59 6.79
N THR A 138 -0.68 26.87 8.10
CA THR A 138 0.18 27.93 8.62
C THR A 138 1.63 27.69 8.23
N PHE A 139 2.10 26.45 8.31
CA PHE A 139 3.46 26.08 7.89
C PHE A 139 3.73 26.45 6.43
N TYR A 140 2.82 26.07 5.51
CA TYR A 140 3.00 26.39 4.10
C TYR A 140 2.93 27.90 3.84
N GLU A 141 2.02 28.61 4.50
CA GLU A 141 1.92 30.07 4.40
C GLU A 141 3.21 30.76 4.87
N ASP A 142 3.77 30.32 6.01
CA ASP A 142 4.96 30.91 6.59
C ASP A 142 6.23 30.54 5.81
N VAL A 143 6.39 29.27 5.40
CA VAL A 143 7.55 28.82 4.62
C VAL A 143 7.61 29.54 3.27
N PHE A 144 6.48 29.67 2.57
CA PHE A 144 6.44 30.22 1.20
C PHE A 144 5.92 31.66 1.15
N LYS A 145 5.94 32.38 2.24
CA LYS A 145 5.56 33.78 2.28
C LYS A 145 6.44 34.60 1.34
N GLY A 146 5.80 35.22 0.34
CA GLY A 146 6.51 35.98 -0.69
C GLY A 146 7.01 35.14 -1.87
N PHE A 147 6.78 33.84 -1.89
CA PHE A 147 7.07 33.00 -3.05
C PHE A 147 5.92 33.07 -4.07
N GLU A 148 6.26 33.36 -5.31
CA GLU A 148 5.31 33.41 -6.42
C GLU A 148 5.54 32.20 -7.35
N THR A 149 4.54 31.31 -7.44
CA THR A 149 4.64 30.14 -8.32
C THR A 149 4.68 30.50 -9.81
N GLY A 150 4.11 31.66 -10.19
CA GLY A 150 3.91 32.05 -11.57
C GLY A 150 2.91 31.22 -12.37
N MET A 151 2.38 30.16 -11.79
CA MET A 151 1.50 29.19 -12.47
C MET A 151 0.02 29.40 -12.13
N VAL A 152 -0.29 29.99 -10.98
CA VAL A 152 -1.67 30.26 -10.55
C VAL A 152 -2.19 31.53 -11.20
N LYS A 153 -3.31 31.42 -11.91
CA LYS A 153 -3.99 32.54 -12.57
C LYS A 153 -5.35 32.75 -11.96
N LYS A 154 -5.69 33.98 -11.63
CA LYS A 154 -7.05 34.35 -11.21
C LYS A 154 -7.98 34.29 -12.41
N ILE A 155 -9.09 33.58 -12.30
CA ILE A 155 -10.17 33.50 -13.30
C ILE A 155 -11.47 34.05 -12.72
N SER A 156 -12.52 34.11 -13.52
CA SER A 156 -13.85 34.49 -13.01
C SER A 156 -14.37 33.44 -12.02
N GLY A 157 -14.53 33.86 -10.77
CA GLY A 157 -15.05 33.00 -9.68
C GLY A 157 -14.03 32.01 -9.09
N GLY A 158 -12.72 32.13 -9.39
CA GLY A 158 -11.75 31.19 -8.84
C GLY A 158 -10.34 31.36 -9.38
N TYR A 159 -9.63 30.24 -9.44
CA TYR A 159 -8.24 30.16 -9.86
C TYR A 159 -8.05 29.02 -10.87
N ALA A 160 -7.06 29.18 -11.73
CA ALA A 160 -6.61 28.14 -12.65
C ALA A 160 -5.10 27.94 -12.56
N ILE A 161 -4.68 26.71 -12.75
CA ILE A 161 -3.29 26.31 -12.92
C ILE A 161 -3.16 25.66 -14.29
N GLN A 162 -2.13 26.04 -15.02
CA GLN A 162 -1.75 25.40 -16.27
C GLN A 162 -0.25 25.20 -16.27
N ALA A 163 0.19 23.96 -16.38
CA ALA A 163 1.58 23.59 -16.34
C ALA A 163 1.89 22.42 -17.28
N ASP A 164 3.08 22.42 -17.85
CA ASP A 164 3.72 21.23 -18.40
C ASP A 164 4.77 20.70 -17.42
N GLY A 165 5.35 19.53 -17.70
CA GLY A 165 6.34 18.93 -16.81
C GLY A 165 7.60 19.79 -16.65
N GLN A 166 8.00 20.57 -17.68
CA GLN A 166 9.13 21.49 -17.57
C GLN A 166 8.83 22.63 -16.59
N GLN A 167 7.62 23.17 -16.64
CA GLN A 167 7.18 24.21 -15.71
C GLN A 167 7.09 23.69 -14.27
N VAL A 168 6.62 22.45 -14.09
CA VAL A 168 6.60 21.80 -12.76
C VAL A 168 8.03 21.61 -12.24
N ALA A 169 8.93 21.10 -13.06
CA ALA A 169 10.34 20.95 -12.68
C ALA A 169 11.00 22.31 -12.35
N GLN A 170 10.70 23.35 -13.14
CA GLN A 170 11.20 24.70 -12.87
C GLN A 170 10.61 25.28 -11.56
N LEU A 171 9.34 24.98 -11.24
CA LEU A 171 8.74 25.35 -9.96
C LEU A 171 9.50 24.73 -8.79
N MET A 172 9.83 23.43 -8.86
CA MET A 172 10.61 22.74 -7.81
C MET A 172 12.00 23.40 -7.64
N ILE A 173 12.67 23.71 -8.73
CA ILE A 173 13.95 24.43 -8.70
C ILE A 173 13.79 25.80 -8.03
N ASN A 174 12.76 26.55 -8.41
CA ASN A 174 12.49 27.89 -7.84
C ASN A 174 12.15 27.80 -6.34
N MET A 175 11.45 26.75 -5.89
CA MET A 175 11.18 26.51 -4.48
C MET A 175 12.47 26.25 -3.70
N LEU A 176 13.38 25.41 -4.21
CA LEU A 176 14.69 25.17 -3.58
C LEU A 176 15.55 26.44 -3.55
N ASP A 177 15.58 27.19 -4.65
CA ASP A 177 16.29 28.47 -4.70
C ASP A 177 15.68 29.49 -3.71
N PHE A 178 14.36 29.47 -3.50
CA PHE A 178 13.69 30.31 -2.51
C PHE A 178 14.03 29.89 -1.07
N ILE A 179 14.00 28.58 -0.78
CA ILE A 179 14.38 28.01 0.51
C ILE A 179 15.82 28.40 0.87
N GLY A 180 16.75 28.24 -0.07
CA GLY A 180 18.16 28.62 0.13
C GLY A 180 18.39 30.12 0.32
N LYS A 181 17.48 30.98 -0.19
CA LYS A 181 17.55 32.45 -0.01
C LYS A 181 16.87 32.95 1.26
N ASN A 182 16.00 32.13 1.88
CA ASN A 182 15.21 32.51 3.04
C ASN A 182 15.34 31.47 4.17
N PRO A 183 16.57 31.03 4.54
CA PRO A 183 16.78 29.93 5.47
C PRO A 183 16.19 30.20 6.84
N GLU A 184 16.33 31.40 7.38
CA GLU A 184 15.75 31.77 8.69
C GLU A 184 14.22 31.65 8.68
N GLN A 185 13.54 32.10 7.63
CA GLN A 185 12.08 31.97 7.49
C GLN A 185 11.66 30.51 7.49
N VAL A 186 12.33 29.66 6.72
CA VAL A 186 12.02 28.22 6.58
C VAL A 186 12.26 27.50 7.90
N LEU A 187 13.42 27.71 8.55
CA LEU A 187 13.76 27.06 9.80
C LEU A 187 12.82 27.48 10.94
N ASN A 188 12.44 28.79 11.01
CA ASN A 188 11.50 29.26 12.00
C ASN A 188 10.09 28.69 11.80
N ALA A 189 9.60 28.64 10.56
CA ALA A 189 8.31 28.06 10.25
C ALA A 189 8.28 26.55 10.53
N THR A 190 9.37 25.84 10.21
CA THR A 190 9.49 24.40 10.46
C THR A 190 9.53 24.11 11.96
N GLU A 191 10.30 24.89 12.74
CA GLU A 191 10.31 24.76 14.22
C GLU A 191 8.92 25.01 14.81
N ALA A 192 8.25 26.08 14.39
CA ALA A 192 6.91 26.43 14.87
C ALA A 192 5.89 25.30 14.56
N TYR A 193 5.96 24.75 13.35
CA TYR A 193 5.14 23.61 12.95
C TYR A 193 5.41 22.37 13.82
N MET A 194 6.68 22.00 13.99
CA MET A 194 7.06 20.85 14.82
C MET A 194 6.63 21.04 16.26
N MET A 195 6.75 22.24 16.82
CA MET A 195 6.27 22.53 18.17
C MET A 195 4.76 22.38 18.29
N THR A 196 3.99 22.84 17.29
CA THR A 196 2.53 22.68 17.28
C THR A 196 2.12 21.20 17.19
N VAL A 197 2.84 20.41 16.37
CA VAL A 197 2.64 18.95 16.30
C VAL A 197 2.91 18.31 17.66
N MET A 198 4.04 18.63 18.29
CA MET A 198 4.41 18.10 19.61
C MET A 198 3.41 18.50 20.70
N ASP A 199 2.90 19.74 20.65
CA ASP A 199 1.83 20.20 21.55
C ASP A 199 0.53 19.41 21.33
N SER A 200 0.16 19.18 20.09
CA SER A 200 -1.04 18.43 19.72
C SER A 200 -0.96 16.96 20.11
N MET A 201 0.24 16.39 20.14
CA MET A 201 0.52 15.01 20.57
C MET A 201 0.76 14.88 22.08
N ASN A 202 0.57 15.95 22.86
CA ASN A 202 0.88 16.00 24.30
C ASN A 202 2.31 15.53 24.65
N ALA A 203 3.27 15.80 23.77
CA ALA A 203 4.65 15.40 23.95
C ALA A 203 5.27 16.00 25.21
N SER A 204 6.22 15.29 25.82
CA SER A 204 6.87 15.70 27.06
C SER A 204 7.65 17.01 26.91
N ALA A 205 7.90 17.69 28.02
CA ALA A 205 8.75 18.89 28.01
C ALA A 205 10.20 18.57 27.58
N GLU A 206 10.66 17.34 27.82
CA GLU A 206 11.98 16.87 27.43
C GLU A 206 12.06 16.72 25.91
N ASP A 207 11.08 16.05 25.26
CA ASP A 207 11.03 15.90 23.82
C ASP A 207 10.96 17.26 23.10
N LYS A 208 10.14 18.17 23.62
CA LYS A 208 10.04 19.56 23.11
C LYS A 208 11.35 20.32 23.24
N SER A 209 12.12 20.08 24.32
CA SER A 209 13.45 20.69 24.51
C SER A 209 14.44 20.16 23.47
N GLN A 210 14.45 18.84 23.23
CA GLN A 210 15.32 18.21 22.25
C GLN A 210 15.06 18.77 20.82
N ILE A 211 13.80 18.95 20.44
CA ILE A 211 13.44 19.57 19.14
C ILE A 211 13.99 20.99 19.05
N LYS A 212 13.79 21.82 20.11
CA LYS A 212 14.33 23.19 20.13
C LYS A 212 15.84 23.24 20.07
N GLU A 213 16.52 22.36 20.77
CA GLU A 213 17.99 22.25 20.72
C GLU A 213 18.46 21.86 19.33
N GLY A 214 17.82 20.87 18.69
CA GLY A 214 18.12 20.50 17.30
C GLY A 214 17.91 21.65 16.30
N PHE A 215 16.84 22.43 16.45
CA PHE A 215 16.64 23.62 15.61
C PHE A 215 17.63 24.74 15.91
N ALA A 216 18.08 24.88 17.16
CA ALA A 216 19.12 25.84 17.50
C ALA A 216 20.47 25.45 16.85
N GLU A 217 20.82 24.17 16.79
CA GLU A 217 21.98 23.66 16.08
C GLU A 217 21.88 23.87 14.58
N LEU A 218 20.70 23.55 13.97
CA LEU A 218 20.45 23.81 12.56
C LEU A 218 20.58 25.29 12.18
N LYS A 219 20.08 26.20 13.03
CA LYS A 219 20.21 27.64 12.84
C LYS A 219 21.65 28.11 13.02
N ALA A 220 22.42 27.45 13.89
CA ALA A 220 23.85 27.74 14.04
C ALA A 220 24.68 27.27 12.84
N SER A 221 24.21 26.26 12.11
CA SER A 221 24.80 25.76 10.85
C SER A 221 23.96 26.17 9.61
N GLU A 222 23.35 27.35 9.62
CA GLU A 222 22.50 27.84 8.54
C GLU A 222 23.15 27.75 7.17
N GLN A 223 24.48 27.96 7.09
CA GLN A 223 25.20 27.87 5.84
C GLN A 223 25.16 26.47 5.23
N ASP A 224 25.25 25.41 6.03
CA ASP A 224 25.17 24.02 5.55
C ASP A 224 23.78 23.72 4.96
N PHE A 225 22.73 24.31 5.57
CA PHE A 225 21.37 24.23 5.04
C PHE A 225 21.22 24.96 3.69
N VAL A 226 21.79 26.15 3.55
CA VAL A 226 21.81 26.93 2.31
C VAL A 226 22.57 26.18 1.22
N ASP A 227 23.73 25.63 1.54
CA ASP A 227 24.56 24.86 0.62
C ASP A 227 23.82 23.60 0.16
N GLY A 228 23.17 22.86 1.06
CA GLY A 228 22.35 21.70 0.72
C GLY A 228 21.17 22.04 -0.22
N ALA A 229 20.45 23.12 0.02
CA ALA A 229 19.38 23.58 -0.87
C ALA A 229 19.91 23.98 -2.25
N SER A 230 21.06 24.64 -2.28
CA SER A 230 21.74 25.05 -3.52
C SER A 230 22.22 23.85 -4.34
N ASP A 231 22.82 22.85 -3.67
CA ASP A 231 23.29 21.64 -4.32
C ASP A 231 22.15 20.82 -4.90
N LEU A 232 21.03 20.67 -4.17
CA LEU A 232 19.82 20.03 -4.69
C LEU A 232 19.23 20.78 -5.88
N SER A 233 19.19 22.12 -5.83
CA SER A 233 18.74 22.94 -6.95
C SER A 233 19.64 22.76 -8.17
N ALA A 234 20.96 22.76 -7.97
CA ALA A 234 21.95 22.54 -9.04
C ALA A 234 21.80 21.14 -9.65
N MET A 235 21.66 20.12 -8.83
CA MET A 235 21.43 18.74 -9.28
C MET A 235 20.14 18.61 -10.10
N LEU A 236 19.03 19.20 -9.67
CA LEU A 236 17.78 19.20 -10.44
C LEU A 236 17.95 19.96 -11.77
N LYS A 237 18.65 21.10 -11.77
CA LYS A 237 18.94 21.86 -13.01
C LYS A 237 19.71 21.03 -14.04
N GLU A 238 20.56 20.10 -13.60
CA GLU A 238 21.26 19.20 -14.52
C GLU A 238 20.35 18.02 -14.95
N ILE A 239 19.64 17.41 -14.01
CA ILE A 239 18.73 16.28 -14.30
C ILE A 239 17.69 16.65 -15.36
N VAL A 240 17.07 17.81 -15.26
CA VAL A 240 16.03 18.25 -16.21
C VAL A 240 16.56 18.50 -17.63
N LYS A 241 17.87 18.67 -17.79
CA LYS A 241 18.50 18.83 -19.11
C LYS A 241 18.78 17.49 -19.80
N GLU A 242 18.79 16.40 -19.07
CA GLU A 242 18.99 15.08 -19.65
C GLU A 242 17.93 14.77 -20.71
N PRO A 243 18.30 14.32 -21.92
CA PRO A 243 17.35 14.10 -23.01
C PRO A 243 16.19 13.17 -22.66
N SER A 244 16.46 12.11 -21.89
CA SER A 244 15.46 11.15 -21.43
C SER A 244 14.44 11.79 -20.47
N ILE A 245 14.92 12.56 -19.51
CA ILE A 245 14.09 13.27 -18.54
C ILE A 245 13.30 14.40 -19.22
N SER A 246 13.97 15.19 -20.03
CA SER A 246 13.31 16.26 -20.81
C SER A 246 12.19 15.74 -21.69
N MET A 247 12.37 14.56 -22.30
CA MET A 247 11.33 13.91 -23.10
C MET A 247 10.11 13.54 -22.23
N VAL A 248 10.33 12.99 -21.03
CA VAL A 248 9.26 12.65 -20.08
C VAL A 248 8.54 13.91 -19.61
N LEU A 249 9.27 14.96 -19.21
CA LEU A 249 8.68 16.22 -18.76
C LEU A 249 7.83 16.88 -19.85
N ASN A 250 8.31 16.87 -21.11
CA ASN A 250 7.57 17.42 -22.24
C ASN A 250 6.34 16.59 -22.63
N SER A 251 6.26 15.35 -22.16
CA SER A 251 5.11 14.48 -22.41
C SER A 251 3.90 14.77 -21.52
N PHE A 252 4.10 15.47 -20.41
CA PHE A 252 3.10 15.70 -19.37
C PHE A 252 2.52 17.12 -19.43
N LYS A 253 1.19 17.23 -19.31
CA LYS A 253 0.47 18.50 -19.14
C LYS A 253 -0.55 18.35 -18.01
N TYR A 254 -0.64 19.38 -17.19
CA TYR A 254 -1.59 19.51 -16.10
C TYR A 254 -2.38 20.82 -16.26
N ASN A 255 -3.70 20.71 -16.15
CA ASN A 255 -4.58 21.86 -16.06
C ASN A 255 -5.54 21.64 -14.89
N ALA A 256 -5.72 22.66 -14.07
CA ALA A 256 -6.68 22.65 -13.00
C ALA A 256 -7.44 23.96 -12.94
N GLU A 257 -8.72 23.88 -12.63
CA GLU A 257 -9.56 25.03 -12.29
C GLU A 257 -10.26 24.77 -10.97
N VAL A 258 -10.21 25.74 -10.06
CA VAL A 258 -10.97 25.72 -8.81
C VAL A 258 -11.90 26.93 -8.81
N LYS A 259 -13.19 26.67 -8.69
CA LYS A 259 -14.24 27.71 -8.68
C LYS A 259 -14.98 27.72 -7.38
N GLN A 260 -15.17 28.88 -6.80
CA GLN A 260 -16.00 29.08 -5.62
C GLN A 260 -17.46 28.87 -5.98
N LEU A 261 -18.17 28.08 -5.16
CA LEU A 261 -19.62 27.92 -5.17
C LEU A 261 -20.24 28.70 -4.00
N ALA A 262 -21.57 28.73 -3.91
CA ALA A 262 -22.26 29.38 -2.79
C ALA A 262 -21.94 28.73 -1.45
N GLU A 263 -21.80 27.40 -1.43
CA GLU A 263 -21.54 26.59 -0.22
C GLU A 263 -20.41 25.59 -0.44
N GLY A 264 -19.30 26.03 -1.03
CA GLY A 264 -18.15 25.18 -1.27
C GLY A 264 -17.35 25.57 -2.49
N PHE A 265 -16.77 24.59 -3.16
CA PHE A 265 -16.02 24.82 -4.39
C PHE A 265 -16.09 23.58 -5.32
N ARG A 266 -15.87 23.84 -6.60
CA ARG A 266 -15.70 22.80 -7.62
C ARG A 266 -14.30 22.87 -8.18
N SER A 267 -13.63 21.74 -8.28
CA SER A 267 -12.37 21.61 -8.98
C SER A 267 -12.52 20.73 -10.22
N THR A 268 -11.83 21.11 -11.29
CA THR A 268 -11.69 20.27 -12.48
C THR A 268 -10.20 20.17 -12.77
N GLU A 269 -9.70 18.95 -12.89
CA GLU A 269 -8.30 18.67 -13.13
C GLU A 269 -8.16 17.79 -14.36
N VAL A 270 -7.16 18.07 -15.18
CA VAL A 270 -6.84 17.28 -16.37
C VAL A 270 -5.35 17.00 -16.40
N TYR A 271 -5.02 15.75 -16.36
CA TYR A 271 -3.68 15.21 -16.62
C TYR A 271 -3.65 14.62 -18.03
N ASP A 272 -2.76 15.07 -18.87
CA ASP A 272 -2.62 14.62 -20.25
C ASP A 272 -1.17 14.19 -20.49
N VAL A 273 -0.97 12.92 -20.87
CA VAL A 273 0.35 12.34 -21.14
C VAL A 273 0.44 11.94 -22.61
N THR A 274 1.51 12.39 -23.26
CA THR A 274 1.77 12.09 -24.69
C THR A 274 3.10 11.36 -24.82
N HIS A 275 3.20 10.45 -25.77
CA HIS A 275 4.47 9.82 -26.18
C HIS A 275 4.58 9.87 -27.68
N ASN A 276 5.70 10.39 -28.21
CA ASN A 276 5.90 10.58 -29.65
C ASN A 276 4.74 11.32 -30.35
N GLY A 277 4.18 12.35 -29.69
CA GLY A 277 3.07 13.16 -30.21
C GLY A 277 1.70 12.46 -30.16
N LYS A 278 1.60 11.25 -29.65
CA LYS A 278 0.33 10.54 -29.45
C LYS A 278 -0.02 10.55 -27.96
N ARG A 279 -1.31 10.79 -27.66
CA ARG A 279 -1.81 10.70 -26.29
C ARG A 279 -1.79 9.26 -25.83
N VAL A 280 -1.10 8.99 -24.72
CA VAL A 280 -1.01 7.65 -24.11
C VAL A 280 -1.87 7.54 -22.85
N ALA A 281 -2.15 8.67 -22.16
CA ALA A 281 -3.07 8.70 -21.04
C ALA A 281 -3.73 10.07 -20.93
N LYS A 282 -4.99 10.12 -20.49
CA LYS A 282 -5.68 11.31 -20.05
C LYS A 282 -6.53 10.97 -18.83
N ILE A 283 -6.29 11.69 -17.73
CA ILE A 283 -7.12 11.60 -16.53
C ILE A 283 -7.84 12.95 -16.39
N THR A 284 -9.13 12.92 -16.25
CA THR A 284 -9.94 14.11 -15.95
C THR A 284 -10.68 13.86 -14.65
N THR A 285 -10.50 14.74 -13.68
CA THR A 285 -11.22 14.72 -12.41
C THR A 285 -12.11 15.94 -12.33
N ASP A 286 -13.37 15.76 -11.99
CA ASP A 286 -14.31 16.84 -11.73
C ASP A 286 -14.93 16.57 -10.35
N SER A 287 -14.61 17.39 -9.38
CA SER A 287 -15.02 17.21 -8.00
C SER A 287 -15.73 18.45 -7.46
N THR A 288 -16.73 18.22 -6.63
CA THR A 288 -17.45 19.29 -5.92
C THR A 288 -17.35 19.02 -4.43
N MET A 289 -16.85 19.97 -3.67
CA MET A 289 -16.77 19.92 -2.22
C MET A 289 -17.73 20.94 -1.61
N MET A 290 -18.58 20.49 -0.71
CA MET A 290 -19.59 21.32 -0.06
C MET A 290 -19.62 21.05 1.45
N SER A 291 -20.07 22.03 2.25
CA SER A 291 -20.33 21.82 3.68
C SER A 291 -21.48 20.85 3.87
N SER A 292 -21.35 19.96 4.85
CA SER A 292 -22.37 18.97 5.24
C SER A 292 -22.48 18.87 6.75
N ASN A 293 -23.67 18.52 7.24
CA ASN A 293 -23.94 18.20 8.65
C ASN A 293 -24.06 16.67 8.85
N GLU A 294 -23.68 15.86 7.89
CA GLU A 294 -23.70 14.41 8.03
C GLU A 294 -22.62 13.92 8.97
N ILE A 295 -22.97 13.00 9.84
CA ILE A 295 -22.04 12.39 10.80
C ILE A 295 -21.50 11.11 10.19
N VAL A 296 -20.18 11.05 10.05
CA VAL A 296 -19.49 9.84 9.60
C VAL A 296 -19.45 8.84 10.75
N THR A 297 -19.99 7.65 10.52
CA THR A 297 -20.01 6.57 11.51
C THR A 297 -19.25 5.37 10.97
N ILE A 298 -18.21 4.97 11.68
CA ILE A 298 -17.43 3.78 11.31
C ILE A 298 -18.17 2.52 11.78
N PRO A 299 -18.47 1.57 10.88
CA PRO A 299 -19.11 0.31 11.25
C PRO A 299 -18.23 -0.51 12.19
N LYS A 300 -18.87 -1.19 13.15
CA LYS A 300 -18.17 -2.07 14.09
C LYS A 300 -18.58 -3.53 13.87
N GLY A 301 -17.63 -4.41 14.09
CA GLY A 301 -17.80 -5.85 13.85
C GLY A 301 -17.57 -6.20 12.38
N GLY A 302 -17.88 -7.46 12.04
CA GLY A 302 -17.60 -8.01 10.72
C GLY A 302 -16.40 -8.98 10.77
N MET A 303 -15.87 -9.30 9.60
CA MET A 303 -14.70 -10.18 9.44
C MET A 303 -13.41 -9.40 9.71
N THR A 304 -12.46 -10.00 10.40
CA THR A 304 -11.11 -9.42 10.54
C THR A 304 -10.26 -9.69 9.30
N LEU A 305 -9.15 -8.97 9.16
CA LEU A 305 -8.18 -9.23 8.08
C LEU A 305 -7.63 -10.66 8.18
N GLU A 306 -7.33 -11.13 9.38
CA GLU A 306 -6.84 -12.51 9.60
C GLU A 306 -7.87 -13.56 9.17
N GLU A 307 -9.15 -13.37 9.53
CA GLU A 307 -10.22 -14.27 9.09
C GLU A 307 -10.37 -14.26 7.56
N LEU A 308 -10.28 -13.08 6.93
CA LEU A 308 -10.28 -12.95 5.47
C LEU A 308 -9.10 -13.69 4.85
N GLN A 309 -7.90 -13.46 5.34
CA GLN A 309 -6.68 -14.14 4.86
C GLN A 309 -6.80 -15.65 4.97
N ASN A 310 -7.32 -16.17 6.11
CA ASN A 310 -7.57 -17.58 6.30
C ASN A 310 -8.60 -18.16 5.32
N GLN A 311 -9.66 -17.40 5.00
CA GLN A 311 -10.65 -17.80 4.00
C GLN A 311 -10.03 -17.83 2.59
N MET A 312 -9.25 -16.80 2.25
CA MET A 312 -8.57 -16.71 0.95
C MET A 312 -7.53 -17.81 0.77
N ALA A 313 -6.74 -18.12 1.81
CA ALA A 313 -5.79 -19.22 1.77
C ALA A 313 -6.47 -20.60 1.54
N ARG A 314 -7.66 -20.81 2.14
CA ARG A 314 -8.46 -22.03 1.88
C ARG A 314 -8.94 -22.12 0.44
N LEU A 315 -9.41 -21.01 -0.12
CA LEU A 315 -9.81 -20.93 -1.53
C LEU A 315 -8.62 -21.14 -2.46
N GLU A 316 -7.50 -20.50 -2.17
CA GLU A 316 -6.25 -20.68 -2.90
C GLU A 316 -5.87 -22.16 -2.94
N ASN A 317 -5.82 -22.83 -1.78
CA ASN A 317 -5.46 -24.26 -1.70
C ASN A 317 -6.45 -25.16 -2.41
N LYS A 318 -7.73 -24.77 -2.50
CA LYS A 318 -8.75 -25.54 -3.23
C LYS A 318 -8.57 -25.49 -4.74
N TYR A 319 -8.24 -24.32 -5.29
CA TYR A 319 -8.20 -24.07 -6.73
C TYR A 319 -6.77 -24.10 -7.29
N ASN A 320 -5.80 -23.71 -6.50
CA ASN A 320 -4.39 -23.70 -6.82
C ASN A 320 -3.58 -24.37 -5.70
N PRO A 321 -3.70 -25.69 -5.53
CA PRO A 321 -3.08 -26.44 -4.42
C PRO A 321 -1.56 -26.35 -4.48
N VAL A 322 -0.94 -26.37 -3.30
CA VAL A 322 0.50 -26.54 -3.17
C VAL A 322 0.89 -27.94 -3.66
N VAL A 323 1.82 -28.00 -4.59
CA VAL A 323 2.37 -29.24 -5.16
C VAL A 323 3.80 -29.51 -4.72
N GLY A 324 4.42 -28.57 -4.01
CA GLY A 324 5.77 -28.73 -3.47
C GLY A 324 6.22 -27.53 -2.68
N VAL A 325 7.44 -27.62 -2.15
CA VAL A 325 8.12 -26.55 -1.44
C VAL A 325 9.55 -26.43 -1.93
N THR A 326 9.99 -25.25 -2.25
CA THR A 326 11.39 -24.90 -2.48
C THR A 326 11.97 -24.35 -1.19
N VAL A 327 13.13 -24.88 -0.82
CA VAL A 327 13.89 -24.47 0.36
C VAL A 327 15.21 -23.91 -0.11
N THR A 328 15.52 -22.65 0.27
CA THR A 328 16.79 -22.00 -0.10
C THR A 328 17.50 -21.49 1.14
N TRP A 329 18.83 -21.70 1.21
CA TRP A 329 19.66 -21.20 2.31
C TRP A 329 21.06 -20.85 1.83
N GLY A 330 21.80 -20.06 2.61
CA GLY A 330 23.16 -19.58 2.32
C GLY A 330 23.29 -18.06 2.36
N TRP A 331 22.16 -17.32 2.34
CA TRP A 331 22.15 -15.87 2.50
C TRP A 331 22.11 -15.49 3.99
N GLY A 332 23.17 -14.86 4.49
CA GLY A 332 23.15 -14.14 5.77
C GLY A 332 23.28 -14.97 7.05
N GLY A 333 23.33 -16.30 6.99
CA GLY A 333 23.56 -17.13 8.18
C GLY A 333 23.32 -18.63 7.94
N ASP A 334 24.07 -19.48 8.68
CA ASP A 334 24.05 -20.94 8.52
C ASP A 334 22.82 -21.62 9.18
N ASN A 335 21.92 -20.88 9.84
CA ASN A 335 20.88 -21.43 10.71
C ASN A 335 19.46 -21.13 10.28
N GLU A 336 19.26 -20.49 9.13
CA GLU A 336 17.94 -20.11 8.61
C GLU A 336 17.80 -20.49 7.13
N ALA A 337 16.59 -20.88 6.75
CA ALA A 337 16.25 -21.15 5.36
C ALA A 337 14.94 -20.44 4.99
N SER A 338 14.83 -20.00 3.75
CA SER A 338 13.57 -19.54 3.19
C SER A 338 12.79 -20.73 2.63
N LEU A 339 11.48 -20.68 2.78
CA LEU A 339 10.53 -21.64 2.24
C LEU A 339 9.64 -20.94 1.21
N GLU A 340 9.50 -21.53 0.04
CA GLU A 340 8.59 -21.07 -0.99
C GLU A 340 7.64 -22.20 -1.41
N ALA A 341 6.34 -21.97 -1.31
CA ALA A 341 5.34 -22.93 -1.76
C ALA A 341 5.23 -22.95 -3.28
N ASN A 342 5.47 -24.08 -3.89
CA ASN A 342 5.24 -24.32 -5.31
C ASN A 342 3.79 -24.71 -5.53
N ARG A 343 3.04 -23.93 -6.29
CA ARG A 343 1.64 -24.17 -6.57
C ARG A 343 1.44 -24.72 -7.97
N LYS A 344 0.31 -25.35 -8.19
CA LYS A 344 -0.03 -25.98 -9.46
C LYS A 344 -0.07 -24.98 -10.62
N GLU A 345 -0.57 -23.78 -10.39
CA GLU A 345 -0.76 -22.72 -11.38
C GLU A 345 0.00 -21.42 -10.99
N GLY A 346 1.33 -21.53 -10.86
CA GLY A 346 2.17 -20.37 -10.55
C GLY A 346 2.13 -19.92 -9.10
N SER A 347 2.31 -18.62 -8.86
CA SER A 347 2.36 -18.06 -7.51
C SER A 347 0.97 -17.91 -6.88
N ALA A 348 0.90 -17.86 -5.53
CA ALA A 348 -0.33 -17.50 -4.84
C ALA A 348 -0.71 -16.05 -5.12
N VAL A 349 -2.01 -15.80 -5.22
CA VAL A 349 -2.57 -14.46 -5.39
C VAL A 349 -2.89 -13.83 -4.03
N PHE A 350 -3.30 -14.65 -3.06
CA PHE A 350 -3.75 -14.17 -1.74
C PHE A 350 -2.68 -14.29 -0.64
N GLY A 351 -1.40 -14.40 -1.02
CA GLY A 351 -0.28 -14.46 -0.08
C GLY A 351 0.04 -15.86 0.45
N GLY A 352 1.06 -15.97 1.29
CA GLY A 352 1.41 -17.24 1.96
C GLY A 352 2.28 -18.20 1.14
N ASN A 353 3.00 -17.70 0.13
CA ASN A 353 3.97 -18.51 -0.60
C ASN A 353 5.36 -18.55 0.03
N TYR A 354 5.66 -17.61 0.92
CA TYR A 354 7.00 -17.41 1.46
C TYR A 354 6.98 -17.46 2.98
N ASP A 355 7.92 -18.19 3.58
CA ASP A 355 8.15 -18.22 5.03
C ASP A 355 9.65 -18.43 5.30
N TYR A 356 10.09 -18.23 6.55
CA TYR A 356 11.42 -18.53 7.01
C TYR A 356 11.36 -19.58 8.10
N THR A 357 12.36 -20.48 8.12
CA THR A 357 12.41 -21.55 9.09
C THR A 357 13.84 -21.79 9.59
N ASP A 358 13.95 -22.37 10.78
CA ASP A 358 15.25 -22.79 11.32
C ASP A 358 15.89 -23.85 10.43
N LEU A 359 17.18 -23.76 10.25
CA LEU A 359 17.99 -24.72 9.52
C LEU A 359 19.07 -25.32 10.40
N VAL A 360 19.21 -26.64 10.39
CA VAL A 360 20.37 -27.33 10.99
C VAL A 360 21.16 -28.06 9.92
N VAL A 361 22.40 -27.69 9.71
CA VAL A 361 23.30 -28.42 8.82
C VAL A 361 24.22 -29.31 9.64
N LYS A 362 24.09 -30.65 9.47
CA LYS A 362 24.88 -31.63 10.19
C LYS A 362 25.44 -32.68 9.23
N ASN A 363 26.76 -32.85 9.23
CA ASN A 363 27.46 -33.80 8.35
C ASN A 363 27.12 -33.58 6.86
N GLY A 364 27.03 -32.33 6.42
CA GLY A 364 26.69 -31.94 5.05
C GLY A 364 25.23 -32.19 4.65
N ARG A 365 24.34 -32.46 5.61
CA ARG A 365 22.91 -32.66 5.40
C ARG A 365 22.10 -31.56 6.04
N ALA A 366 21.12 -31.04 5.33
CA ALA A 366 20.16 -30.08 5.83
C ALA A 366 19.01 -30.79 6.56
N TYR A 367 18.67 -30.26 7.71
CA TYR A 367 17.53 -30.66 8.54
C TYR A 367 16.67 -29.43 8.78
N LEU A 368 15.36 -29.59 8.61
CA LEU A 368 14.35 -28.54 8.75
C LEU A 368 13.29 -28.96 9.76
N PRO A 369 12.63 -28.04 10.46
CA PRO A 369 11.52 -28.37 11.32
C PRO A 369 10.43 -29.09 10.51
N LEU A 370 10.08 -30.30 10.93
CA LEU A 370 9.10 -31.13 10.23
C LEU A 370 7.75 -30.44 10.08
N ARG A 371 7.33 -29.71 11.12
CA ARG A 371 6.05 -29.03 11.15
C ARG A 371 5.98 -27.94 10.08
N ASP A 372 7.00 -27.10 10.00
CA ASP A 372 7.02 -25.92 9.09
C ASP A 372 6.88 -26.37 7.62
N ILE A 373 7.59 -27.43 7.23
CA ILE A 373 7.46 -28.00 5.88
C ILE A 373 6.11 -28.67 5.66
N CYS A 374 5.61 -29.45 6.65
CA CYS A 374 4.32 -30.12 6.52
C CYS A 374 3.16 -29.14 6.49
N ASP A 375 3.19 -28.09 7.29
CA ASP A 375 2.15 -27.05 7.27
C ASP A 375 2.10 -26.36 5.90
N MET A 376 3.25 -26.09 5.28
CA MET A 376 3.31 -25.54 3.93
C MET A 376 2.84 -26.52 2.86
N LEU A 377 3.14 -27.82 2.99
CA LEU A 377 2.68 -28.87 2.07
C LEU A 377 1.21 -29.28 2.30
N GLY A 378 0.60 -28.80 3.39
CA GLY A 378 -0.75 -29.20 3.80
C GLY A 378 -0.83 -30.63 4.33
N GLU A 379 0.25 -31.16 4.91
CA GLU A 379 0.33 -32.50 5.48
C GLU A 379 0.12 -32.46 7.01
N ASP A 380 -0.70 -33.37 7.54
CA ASP A 380 -0.96 -33.45 8.99
C ASP A 380 0.21 -34.07 9.75
N VAL A 381 0.79 -33.32 10.69
CA VAL A 381 1.92 -33.74 11.52
C VAL A 381 1.46 -34.04 12.94
N GLY A 382 1.93 -35.18 13.51
CA GLY A 382 1.65 -35.54 14.87
C GLY A 382 2.91 -35.97 15.66
N TRP A 383 2.74 -36.01 16.99
CA TRP A 383 3.77 -36.42 17.94
C TRP A 383 3.26 -37.51 18.88
N GLU A 384 3.95 -38.62 18.90
CA GLU A 384 3.66 -39.73 19.85
C GLU A 384 4.52 -39.55 21.10
N LYS A 385 3.87 -39.20 22.20
CA LYS A 385 4.56 -38.87 23.47
C LYS A 385 5.26 -40.09 24.08
N THR A 386 4.68 -41.29 23.94
CA THR A 386 5.20 -42.52 24.56
C THR A 386 6.50 -42.98 23.88
N THR A 387 6.53 -42.95 22.58
CA THR A 387 7.70 -43.38 21.77
C THR A 387 8.64 -42.24 21.41
N LYS A 388 8.25 -40.97 21.70
CA LYS A 388 8.96 -39.76 21.28
C LYS A 388 9.22 -39.74 19.76
N THR A 389 8.21 -40.10 18.98
CA THR A 389 8.29 -40.22 17.52
C THR A 389 7.37 -39.20 16.82
N SER A 390 7.90 -38.46 15.87
CA SER A 390 7.11 -37.65 14.96
C SER A 390 6.55 -38.54 13.83
N TYR A 391 5.35 -38.20 13.37
CA TYR A 391 4.74 -38.85 12.22
C TYR A 391 3.96 -37.86 11.36
N VAL A 392 3.76 -38.23 10.10
CA VAL A 392 2.87 -37.55 9.17
C VAL A 392 1.71 -38.47 8.82
N MET A 393 0.52 -37.89 8.78
CA MET A 393 -0.68 -38.62 8.35
C MET A 393 -0.85 -38.50 6.85
N GLN A 394 -0.71 -39.60 6.11
CA GLN A 394 -0.87 -39.59 4.66
C GLN A 394 -1.94 -40.64 4.27
N ASN A 395 -3.00 -40.18 3.59
CA ASN A 395 -4.13 -41.04 3.17
C ASN A 395 -4.71 -41.89 4.31
N GLY A 396 -4.81 -41.28 5.51
CA GLY A 396 -5.30 -41.95 6.72
C GLY A 396 -4.32 -42.98 7.36
N LYS A 397 -3.09 -43.07 6.84
CA LYS A 397 -2.03 -43.90 7.39
C LYS A 397 -0.94 -43.05 8.04
N ARG A 398 -0.44 -43.58 9.15
CA ARG A 398 0.68 -42.95 9.88
C ARG A 398 2.01 -43.38 9.28
N VAL A 399 2.83 -42.41 8.88
CA VAL A 399 4.21 -42.57 8.44
C VAL A 399 5.14 -42.00 9.51
N ASN A 400 5.91 -42.82 10.19
CA ASN A 400 6.83 -42.36 11.22
C ASN A 400 8.06 -41.71 10.57
N MET A 401 8.44 -40.52 11.09
CA MET A 401 9.57 -39.74 10.58
C MET A 401 10.76 -39.87 11.53
N ASN A 402 11.93 -40.12 10.97
CA ASN A 402 13.20 -40.08 11.73
C ASN A 402 13.63 -38.64 11.93
N VAL A 403 13.59 -38.15 13.16
CA VAL A 403 13.83 -36.72 13.48
C VAL A 403 15.01 -36.55 14.42
N LEU A 404 15.68 -35.41 14.28
CA LEU A 404 16.60 -34.85 15.25
C LEU A 404 15.79 -33.90 16.16
N LEU A 405 15.83 -34.12 17.47
CA LEU A 405 15.21 -33.21 18.43
C LEU A 405 16.23 -32.15 18.83
N GLN A 406 15.91 -30.88 18.61
CA GLN A 406 16.72 -29.76 19.02
C GLN A 406 15.80 -28.60 19.44
N ASP A 407 16.08 -27.97 20.57
CA ASP A 407 15.35 -26.80 21.11
C ASP A 407 13.83 -26.97 21.15
N GLY A 408 13.36 -28.20 21.44
CA GLY A 408 11.92 -28.52 21.50
C GLY A 408 11.26 -28.74 20.13
N LYS A 409 11.97 -28.57 19.03
CA LYS A 409 11.51 -28.82 17.66
C LYS A 409 12.00 -30.17 17.14
N ALA A 410 11.22 -30.76 16.25
CA ALA A 410 11.56 -32.02 15.56
C ALA A 410 12.06 -31.67 14.14
N PHE A 411 13.35 -31.79 13.92
CA PHE A 411 14.00 -31.55 12.63
C PHE A 411 14.09 -32.83 11.83
N VAL A 412 13.77 -32.77 10.55
CA VAL A 412 13.83 -33.89 9.62
C VAL A 412 14.80 -33.58 8.49
N GLY A 413 15.60 -34.57 8.08
CA GLY A 413 16.41 -34.43 6.89
C GLY A 413 15.54 -34.34 5.64
N VAL A 414 15.81 -33.39 4.76
CA VAL A 414 14.95 -33.09 3.58
C VAL A 414 14.61 -34.32 2.74
N ARG A 415 15.51 -35.29 2.61
CA ARG A 415 15.24 -36.54 1.89
C ARG A 415 14.23 -37.47 2.56
N ALA A 416 13.87 -37.25 3.82
CA ALA A 416 12.87 -38.04 4.47
C ALA A 416 11.46 -37.87 3.86
N PHE A 417 11.22 -36.78 3.14
CA PHE A 417 9.98 -36.55 2.41
C PHE A 417 9.79 -37.54 1.23
N GLU A 418 10.84 -38.19 0.77
CA GLU A 418 10.73 -39.27 -0.23
C GLU A 418 9.88 -40.45 0.30
N GLN A 419 9.84 -40.70 1.63
CA GLN A 419 8.98 -41.69 2.24
C GLN A 419 7.48 -41.37 2.18
N LEU A 420 7.19 -40.07 1.97
CA LEU A 420 5.83 -39.56 1.77
C LEU A 420 5.47 -39.45 0.28
N GLY A 421 6.34 -39.96 -0.61
CA GLY A 421 6.12 -39.96 -2.06
C GLY A 421 6.48 -38.65 -2.75
N TYR A 422 7.19 -37.75 -2.09
CA TYR A 422 7.73 -36.55 -2.72
C TYR A 422 9.05 -36.85 -3.43
N THR A 423 9.30 -36.14 -4.54
CA THR A 423 10.60 -36.11 -5.20
C THR A 423 11.43 -35.00 -4.57
N VAL A 424 12.64 -35.31 -4.11
CA VAL A 424 13.54 -34.36 -3.49
C VAL A 424 14.74 -34.08 -4.39
N THR A 425 14.84 -32.90 -4.94
CA THR A 425 15.93 -32.46 -5.82
C THR A 425 16.80 -31.44 -5.13
N TYR A 426 18.11 -31.62 -5.20
CA TYR A 426 19.10 -30.66 -4.67
C TYR A 426 19.80 -29.96 -5.85
N THR A 427 19.82 -28.64 -5.81
CA THR A 427 20.51 -27.79 -6.80
C THR A 427 21.49 -26.87 -6.09
N PRO A 428 22.81 -27.05 -6.29
CA PRO A 428 23.81 -26.09 -5.80
C PRO A 428 23.77 -24.85 -6.69
N LEU A 429 23.63 -23.68 -6.06
CA LEU A 429 23.76 -22.37 -6.69
C LEU A 429 25.12 -21.77 -6.30
N GLU A 430 25.53 -20.65 -6.91
CA GLU A 430 26.88 -20.08 -6.72
C GLU A 430 27.12 -19.67 -5.26
N ASP A 431 26.17 -18.99 -4.64
CA ASP A 431 26.22 -18.52 -3.24
C ASP A 431 25.14 -19.13 -2.33
N GLU A 432 24.29 -20.01 -2.87
CA GLU A 432 23.12 -20.59 -2.19
C GLU A 432 23.02 -22.09 -2.42
N LYS A 433 22.17 -22.70 -1.64
CA LYS A 433 21.75 -24.10 -1.82
C LYS A 433 20.24 -24.16 -1.88
N MET A 434 19.73 -24.89 -2.84
CA MET A 434 18.30 -25.04 -3.05
C MET A 434 17.90 -26.51 -3.01
N VAL A 435 16.79 -26.80 -2.36
CA VAL A 435 16.13 -28.11 -2.37
C VAL A 435 14.68 -27.91 -2.77
N GLU A 436 14.24 -28.68 -3.74
CA GLU A 436 12.84 -28.78 -4.13
C GLU A 436 12.24 -30.08 -3.59
N ILE A 437 11.11 -29.99 -2.89
CA ILE A 437 10.32 -31.11 -2.38
C ILE A 437 9.00 -31.09 -3.14
N MET A 438 8.87 -31.89 -4.20
CA MET A 438 7.76 -31.85 -5.15
C MET A 438 6.92 -33.13 -5.11
N LYS A 439 5.60 -32.97 -5.27
CA LYS A 439 4.62 -34.08 -5.29
C LYS A 439 4.56 -34.73 -6.65
#